data_078cea85d035513c4aea75aeb9bc11c2
#
_entry.id   078cea85d035513c4aea75aeb9bc11c2
#
_cell.length_a   1.000
_cell.length_b   1.000
_cell.length_c   1.000
_cell.angle_alpha   90.00
_cell.angle_beta   90.00
_cell.angle_gamma   90.00
#
_symmetry.space_group_name_H-M   'P 1'
#
loop_
_entity.id
_entity.type
_entity.pdbx_description
1 polymer ?
#
loop_
_entity_poly.entity_id
_entity_poly.type
_entity_poly.pdbx_seq_one_letter_code
_entity_poly.pdbx_strand_id
1 'polypeptide(L)'
;MGWKASELGRDHYLVLSTQGGLRAPDGQPVALGFHTGHWEIALQAEAAAERLHKLGGLPFAAFCSDPCDGRTQGTVGMFDSLPYRNDAAQVFRRLARSLPTRKGILGVATCDKGLPAMMMALAGMGDLPSAIVPGGVSLPPEQGEDAGAVQTIGARFSHGMLSLDEATELGCKACASPGGGCQFLGTAATSQVVAEAMGMAVPHSALAPSGQPVWLDIATRSADAVVAMKQNGLALKDILTPAAFKNAMALHAAFGGSTNLLLHIPAIAYCAGIERPTVNDWSAINKAVPRIVDVLPNGPTHHPTVRVFLAGGVPEVMLHLRELNLIDTSQRSVTGRTIDQELNDWEESERRHRFREILKEQDGVDPDDVILSPERARERGLTSTVMFPSGNIAPDGAVIKSTAIDPSVVDESGVYAHEGPAKVFTSEHDAIAAIKQNEIEAGDVLVVTGCGPIGTGMEETYQLTSALKFLPFGKHVALVTDARFSGVSTGACIGHVGPEGLAGGPVGKLKTGDVISIRLDRNTLEGSVNLVGEVDDRFDAEEGAKRLAKRETRDDIAPHSALPDDTRLWAALQGVGGGTWGGCVFDVDQIVAKLQSS
;
A
#
# COMPACT_ATOMS: atom_id res chain seq x y z
N MET A 1 18.98 28.26 -21.21
CA MET A 1 17.74 27.72 -20.63
C MET A 1 16.47 28.42 -21.16
N GLY A 2 16.57 29.38 -22.08
CA GLY A 2 15.43 30.05 -22.71
C GLY A 2 14.63 31.06 -21.85
N TRP A 3 15.00 31.22 -20.58
CA TRP A 3 14.34 32.15 -19.65
C TRP A 3 14.94 33.55 -19.75
N LYS A 4 14.08 34.57 -19.70
CA LYS A 4 14.51 35.99 -19.66
C LYS A 4 14.76 36.42 -18.21
N ALA A 5 15.69 37.35 -17.98
CA ALA A 5 15.97 37.87 -16.64
C ALA A 5 14.72 38.44 -15.94
N SER A 6 13.79 39.04 -16.70
CA SER A 6 12.52 39.56 -16.18
C SER A 6 11.56 38.50 -15.67
N GLU A 7 11.75 37.23 -16.03
CA GLU A 7 10.90 36.12 -15.58
C GLU A 7 11.35 35.54 -14.23
N LEU A 8 12.61 35.84 -13.82
CA LEU A 8 13.13 35.34 -12.52
C LEU A 8 12.43 35.96 -11.30
N GLY A 9 11.70 37.06 -11.47
CA GLY A 9 10.87 37.64 -10.40
C GLY A 9 9.48 37.05 -10.24
N ARG A 10 9.10 36.04 -11.05
CA ARG A 10 7.82 35.35 -10.95
C ARG A 10 7.77 34.45 -9.69
N ASP A 11 6.56 34.02 -9.29
CA ASP A 11 6.42 33.02 -8.25
C ASP A 11 7.07 31.67 -8.67
N HIS A 12 7.93 31.15 -7.82
CA HIS A 12 8.63 29.89 -8.07
C HIS A 12 7.80 28.70 -7.58
N TYR A 13 7.62 27.71 -8.43
CA TYR A 13 6.97 26.45 -8.11
C TYR A 13 7.92 25.29 -8.32
N LEU A 14 7.85 24.29 -7.43
CA LEU A 14 8.68 23.10 -7.53
C LEU A 14 7.84 21.90 -7.95
N VAL A 15 8.24 21.22 -9.02
CA VAL A 15 7.71 19.92 -9.41
C VAL A 15 8.69 18.85 -8.95
N LEU A 16 8.30 18.08 -7.94
CA LEU A 16 9.02 16.89 -7.49
C LEU A 16 8.45 15.68 -8.19
N SER A 17 9.28 14.72 -8.58
CA SER A 17 8.77 13.49 -9.21
C SER A 17 9.56 12.25 -8.81
N THR A 18 8.90 11.07 -8.96
CA THR A 18 9.53 9.76 -8.84
C THR A 18 9.96 9.18 -10.19
N GLN A 19 10.17 10.04 -11.18
CA GLN A 19 10.63 9.59 -12.49
C GLN A 19 11.94 8.80 -12.42
N GLY A 20 12.11 7.86 -13.35
CA GLY A 20 13.33 7.07 -13.52
C GLY A 20 13.50 6.64 -14.97
N GLY A 21 14.69 6.17 -15.31
CA GLY A 21 15.02 5.88 -16.71
C GLY A 21 15.35 7.15 -17.51
N LEU A 22 15.65 6.96 -18.78
CA LEU A 22 16.03 8.04 -19.69
C LEU A 22 15.26 7.93 -21.01
N ARG A 23 14.83 9.08 -21.53
CA ARG A 23 14.26 9.23 -22.88
C ARG A 23 15.22 9.97 -23.79
N ALA A 24 15.25 9.59 -25.06
CA ALA A 24 15.83 10.40 -26.13
C ALA A 24 14.93 11.63 -26.42
N PRO A 25 15.47 12.65 -27.15
CA PRO A 25 14.68 13.81 -27.57
C PRO A 25 13.45 13.50 -28.42
N ASP A 26 13.45 12.36 -29.12
CA ASP A 26 12.33 11.82 -29.91
C ASP A 26 11.32 11.04 -29.08
N GLY A 27 11.50 10.96 -27.75
CA GLY A 27 10.63 10.25 -26.82
C GLY A 27 10.89 8.74 -26.69
N GLN A 28 11.85 8.18 -27.45
CA GLN A 28 12.18 6.76 -27.34
C GLN A 28 12.92 6.45 -26.04
N PRO A 29 12.70 5.26 -25.42
CA PRO A 29 13.43 4.86 -24.22
C PRO A 29 14.91 4.58 -24.54
N VAL A 30 15.82 5.27 -23.84
CA VAL A 30 17.28 5.05 -23.91
C VAL A 30 17.73 4.13 -22.77
N ALA A 31 17.17 4.34 -21.56
CA ALA A 31 17.40 3.48 -20.42
C ALA A 31 16.08 3.28 -19.66
N LEU A 32 15.80 2.04 -19.31
CA LEU A 32 14.60 1.69 -18.53
C LEU A 32 14.72 2.17 -17.08
N GLY A 33 13.62 2.61 -16.49
CA GLY A 33 13.48 2.72 -15.04
C GLY A 33 13.33 1.34 -14.39
N PHE A 34 13.38 1.29 -13.07
CA PHE A 34 13.13 0.03 -12.33
C PHE A 34 11.72 -0.52 -12.56
N HIS A 35 10.75 0.36 -12.78
CA HIS A 35 9.41 0.04 -13.24
C HIS A 35 9.14 0.72 -14.58
N THR A 36 8.37 0.08 -15.46
CA THR A 36 8.05 0.63 -16.79
C THR A 36 7.37 1.99 -16.72
N GLY A 37 6.67 2.27 -15.62
CA GLY A 37 5.96 3.53 -15.41
C GLY A 37 6.80 4.73 -14.98
N HIS A 38 8.02 4.52 -14.51
CA HIS A 38 8.79 5.63 -13.92
C HIS A 38 9.29 6.64 -14.94
N TRP A 39 9.62 6.24 -16.17
CA TRP A 39 10.06 7.18 -17.20
C TRP A 39 8.89 7.96 -17.81
N GLU A 40 7.67 7.41 -17.81
CA GLU A 40 6.47 8.11 -18.27
C GLU A 40 6.03 9.22 -17.32
N ILE A 41 6.30 9.11 -16.03
CA ILE A 41 6.03 10.15 -15.02
C ILE A 41 6.63 11.51 -15.40
N ALA A 42 7.74 11.53 -16.16
CA ALA A 42 8.31 12.75 -16.69
C ALA A 42 7.32 13.55 -17.55
N LEU A 43 6.41 12.87 -18.29
CA LEU A 43 5.38 13.55 -19.11
C LEU A 43 4.35 14.30 -18.26
N GLN A 44 3.96 13.75 -17.09
CA GLN A 44 3.09 14.46 -16.16
C GLN A 44 3.83 15.65 -15.52
N ALA A 45 5.11 15.47 -15.14
CA ALA A 45 5.92 16.55 -14.61
C ALA A 45 6.09 17.69 -15.63
N GLU A 46 6.28 17.35 -16.90
CA GLU A 46 6.37 18.30 -18.01
C GLU A 46 5.03 19.05 -18.21
N ALA A 47 3.91 18.35 -18.30
CA ALA A 47 2.58 18.94 -18.43
C ALA A 47 2.26 19.89 -17.27
N ALA A 48 2.60 19.50 -16.03
CA ALA A 48 2.45 20.35 -14.85
C ALA A 48 3.34 21.62 -14.94
N ALA A 49 4.61 21.46 -15.32
CA ALA A 49 5.55 22.57 -15.45
C ALA A 49 5.12 23.57 -16.55
N GLU A 50 4.69 23.05 -17.72
CA GLU A 50 4.14 23.91 -18.78
C GLU A 50 2.90 24.69 -18.31
N ARG A 51 2.02 24.03 -17.55
CA ARG A 51 0.83 24.71 -17.03
C ARG A 51 1.20 25.79 -16.03
N LEU A 52 2.10 25.52 -15.08
CA LEU A 52 2.61 26.52 -14.15
C LEU A 52 3.22 27.71 -14.87
N HIS A 53 3.96 27.47 -15.95
CA HIS A 53 4.51 28.57 -16.78
C HIS A 53 3.41 29.40 -17.44
N LYS A 54 2.41 28.75 -18.04
CA LYS A 54 1.23 29.42 -18.64
C LYS A 54 0.45 30.25 -17.63
N LEU A 55 0.44 29.85 -16.35
CA LEU A 55 -0.17 30.60 -15.24
C LEU A 55 0.72 31.74 -14.71
N GLY A 56 1.87 32.00 -15.32
CA GLY A 56 2.76 33.08 -14.95
C GLY A 56 3.77 32.71 -13.86
N GLY A 57 3.86 31.45 -13.47
CA GLY A 57 4.88 30.95 -12.54
C GLY A 57 6.21 30.63 -13.23
N LEU A 58 7.24 30.41 -12.43
CA LEU A 58 8.53 29.86 -12.84
C LEU A 58 8.70 28.46 -12.27
N PRO A 59 8.52 27.38 -13.07
CA PRO A 59 8.66 26.02 -12.60
C PRO A 59 10.13 25.60 -12.47
N PHE A 60 10.43 24.87 -11.39
CA PHE A 60 11.65 24.11 -11.17
C PHE A 60 11.28 22.65 -11.06
N ALA A 61 12.14 21.74 -11.51
CA ALA A 61 11.91 20.30 -11.41
C ALA A 61 13.08 19.60 -10.71
N ALA A 62 12.76 18.62 -9.86
CA ALA A 62 13.72 17.74 -9.23
C ALA A 62 13.09 16.35 -9.03
N PHE A 63 13.90 15.31 -8.99
CA PHE A 63 13.38 13.95 -8.91
C PHE A 63 14.27 13.02 -8.09
N CYS A 64 13.65 11.95 -7.58
CA CYS A 64 14.27 10.82 -6.92
C CYS A 64 13.46 9.57 -7.31
N SER A 65 14.04 8.69 -8.13
CA SER A 65 13.38 7.46 -8.56
C SER A 65 13.20 6.50 -7.38
N ASP A 66 12.29 5.53 -7.50
CA ASP A 66 12.04 4.53 -6.47
C ASP A 66 12.26 3.08 -6.95
N PRO A 67 12.56 2.14 -6.02
CA PRO A 67 12.68 0.72 -6.36
C PRO A 67 11.32 0.14 -6.73
N CYS A 68 11.35 -1.04 -7.34
CA CYS A 68 10.15 -1.81 -7.68
C CYS A 68 10.09 -3.07 -6.81
N ASP A 69 9.14 -3.15 -5.89
CA ASP A 69 8.95 -4.31 -5.01
C ASP A 69 8.70 -5.61 -5.82
N GLY A 70 7.99 -5.52 -6.93
CA GLY A 70 7.77 -6.67 -7.81
C GLY A 70 9.04 -7.29 -8.40
N ARG A 71 10.12 -6.52 -8.54
CA ARG A 71 11.43 -7.02 -9.01
C ARG A 71 12.30 -7.58 -7.90
N THR A 72 12.08 -7.15 -6.67
CA THR A 72 12.95 -7.46 -5.53
C THR A 72 12.40 -8.54 -4.61
N GLN A 73 11.14 -8.99 -4.83
CA GLN A 73 10.54 -10.06 -4.03
C GLN A 73 11.40 -11.33 -4.03
N GLY A 74 11.60 -11.89 -2.83
CA GLY A 74 12.46 -13.07 -2.63
C GLY A 74 13.96 -12.80 -2.79
N THR A 75 14.39 -11.54 -2.84
CA THR A 75 15.79 -11.15 -2.90
C THR A 75 16.14 -10.16 -1.79
N VAL A 76 17.44 -9.99 -1.51
CA VAL A 76 17.95 -9.01 -0.54
C VAL A 76 17.58 -7.56 -0.89
N GLY A 77 17.27 -7.26 -2.15
CA GLY A 77 16.79 -5.94 -2.55
C GLY A 77 15.46 -5.55 -1.91
N MET A 78 14.67 -6.52 -1.42
CA MET A 78 13.43 -6.25 -0.70
C MET A 78 13.67 -5.63 0.69
N PHE A 79 14.85 -5.84 1.27
CA PHE A 79 15.21 -5.28 2.59
C PHE A 79 15.25 -3.75 2.57
N ASP A 80 15.53 -3.15 1.43
CA ASP A 80 15.58 -1.69 1.25
C ASP A 80 14.22 -1.06 0.91
N SER A 81 13.21 -1.87 0.61
CA SER A 81 11.92 -1.37 0.12
C SER A 81 11.23 -0.39 1.08
N LEU A 82 11.02 -0.76 2.34
CA LEU A 82 10.38 0.13 3.32
C LEU A 82 11.34 1.22 3.83
N PRO A 83 12.63 0.95 4.10
CA PRO A 83 13.61 1.98 4.42
C PRO A 83 13.68 3.11 3.40
N TYR A 84 13.72 2.77 2.11
CA TYR A 84 13.72 3.74 1.02
C TYR A 84 12.59 4.78 1.12
N ARG A 85 11.39 4.40 1.59
CA ARG A 85 10.27 5.34 1.78
C ARG A 85 10.67 6.53 2.67
N ASN A 86 11.35 6.26 3.79
CA ASN A 86 11.77 7.29 4.72
C ASN A 86 12.89 8.16 4.12
N ASP A 87 13.84 7.53 3.45
CA ASP A 87 14.98 8.22 2.83
C ASP A 87 14.52 9.12 1.69
N ALA A 88 13.67 8.62 0.80
CA ALA A 88 13.10 9.41 -0.29
C ALA A 88 12.29 10.61 0.24
N ALA A 89 11.49 10.42 1.31
CA ALA A 89 10.77 11.53 1.93
C ALA A 89 11.73 12.61 2.46
N GLN A 90 12.87 12.22 3.03
CA GLN A 90 13.90 13.17 3.46
C GLN A 90 14.57 13.86 2.27
N VAL A 91 14.91 13.10 1.22
CA VAL A 91 15.52 13.66 -0.01
C VAL A 91 14.59 14.69 -0.63
N PHE A 92 13.30 14.38 -0.82
CA PHE A 92 12.33 15.34 -1.36
C PHE A 92 12.22 16.61 -0.51
N ARG A 93 12.19 16.51 0.83
CA ARG A 93 12.19 17.69 1.71
C ARG A 93 13.49 18.51 1.58
N ARG A 94 14.66 17.85 1.43
CA ARG A 94 15.94 18.53 1.24
C ARG A 94 15.98 19.27 -0.11
N LEU A 95 15.54 18.61 -1.19
CA LEU A 95 15.41 19.22 -2.52
C LEU A 95 14.47 20.44 -2.47
N ALA A 96 13.32 20.30 -1.81
CA ALA A 96 12.39 21.42 -1.66
C ALA A 96 13.01 22.59 -0.90
N ARG A 97 13.71 22.35 0.21
CA ARG A 97 14.39 23.42 0.97
C ARG A 97 15.53 24.08 0.19
N SER A 98 16.10 23.39 -0.82
CA SER A 98 17.13 23.95 -1.70
C SER A 98 16.59 25.05 -2.64
N LEU A 99 15.27 25.18 -2.78
CA LEU A 99 14.61 26.29 -3.45
C LEU A 99 13.88 27.17 -2.41
N PRO A 100 14.57 28.08 -1.71
CA PRO A 100 13.98 28.85 -0.60
C PRO A 100 12.86 29.81 -1.04
N THR A 101 12.83 30.16 -2.31
CA THR A 101 11.86 31.09 -2.91
C THR A 101 10.57 30.40 -3.38
N ARG A 102 10.46 29.10 -3.24
CA ARG A 102 9.27 28.33 -3.67
C ARG A 102 7.99 28.84 -3.02
N LYS A 103 6.91 28.90 -3.79
CA LYS A 103 5.56 29.33 -3.36
C LYS A 103 4.55 28.19 -3.36
N GLY A 104 4.90 27.05 -3.96
CA GLY A 104 4.09 25.84 -3.99
C GLY A 104 4.86 24.65 -4.53
N ILE A 105 4.35 23.44 -4.27
CA ILE A 105 5.00 22.19 -4.67
C ILE A 105 3.95 21.26 -5.30
N LEU A 106 4.30 20.66 -6.44
CA LEU A 106 3.60 19.51 -7.02
C LEU A 106 4.44 18.25 -6.82
N GLY A 107 3.83 17.20 -6.29
CA GLY A 107 4.44 15.90 -6.15
C GLY A 107 3.87 14.91 -7.16
N VAL A 108 4.58 14.63 -8.24
CA VAL A 108 4.19 13.67 -9.28
C VAL A 108 4.80 12.32 -8.93
N ALA A 109 3.99 11.38 -8.48
CA ALA A 109 4.52 10.13 -7.93
C ALA A 109 3.63 8.91 -8.22
N THR A 110 4.28 7.77 -8.28
CA THR A 110 3.65 6.45 -8.41
C THR A 110 4.40 5.43 -7.54
N CYS A 111 3.99 4.17 -7.67
CA CYS A 111 4.62 3.01 -7.05
C CYS A 111 4.50 2.90 -5.53
N ASP A 112 4.97 1.74 -5.00
CA ASP A 112 4.66 1.28 -3.64
C ASP A 112 5.31 2.12 -2.54
N LYS A 113 6.45 2.74 -2.82
CA LYS A 113 7.18 3.54 -1.83
C LYS A 113 7.33 4.99 -2.23
N GLY A 114 7.46 5.27 -3.54
CA GLY A 114 7.64 6.63 -4.05
C GLY A 114 6.45 7.54 -3.76
N LEU A 115 5.23 7.06 -3.97
CA LEU A 115 4.03 7.85 -3.69
C LEU A 115 3.82 8.08 -2.18
N PRO A 116 3.88 7.08 -1.28
CA PRO A 116 3.87 7.33 0.16
C PRO A 116 5.00 8.25 0.63
N ALA A 117 6.22 8.12 0.09
CA ALA A 117 7.33 9.02 0.41
C ALA A 117 7.05 10.47 0.01
N MET A 118 6.45 10.67 -1.18
CA MET A 118 6.04 12.00 -1.63
C MET A 118 4.95 12.58 -0.73
N MET A 119 3.94 11.79 -0.34
CA MET A 119 2.91 12.22 0.60
C MET A 119 3.51 12.62 1.96
N MET A 120 4.43 11.80 2.52
CA MET A 120 5.19 12.14 3.74
C MET A 120 6.01 13.42 3.58
N ALA A 121 6.63 13.62 2.43
CA ALA A 121 7.43 14.81 2.16
C ALA A 121 6.58 16.07 2.13
N LEU A 122 5.46 16.06 1.40
CA LEU A 122 4.55 17.20 1.30
C LEU A 122 3.87 17.48 2.65
N ALA A 123 3.40 16.43 3.36
CA ALA A 123 2.82 16.55 4.69
C ALA A 123 3.79 17.22 5.69
N GLY A 124 5.07 16.81 5.67
CA GLY A 124 6.11 17.43 6.50
C GLY A 124 6.53 18.85 6.08
N MET A 125 5.94 19.39 5.03
CA MET A 125 6.10 20.78 4.54
C MET A 125 4.73 21.47 4.43
N GLY A 126 3.82 21.13 5.33
CA GLY A 126 2.42 21.50 5.29
C GLY A 126 2.11 23.00 5.23
N ASP A 127 3.08 23.89 5.52
CA ASP A 127 2.93 25.35 5.40
C ASP A 127 2.88 25.87 3.96
N LEU A 128 3.07 25.00 2.97
CA LEU A 128 3.09 25.38 1.56
C LEU A 128 1.84 24.86 0.82
N PRO A 129 1.33 25.62 -0.15
CA PRO A 129 0.43 25.11 -1.16
C PRO A 129 1.06 23.89 -1.85
N SER A 130 0.44 22.73 -1.75
CA SER A 130 1.01 21.51 -2.33
C SER A 130 -0.07 20.54 -2.75
N ALA A 131 0.14 19.80 -3.84
CA ALA A 131 -0.76 18.77 -4.31
C ALA A 131 0.01 17.55 -4.83
N ILE A 132 -0.61 16.37 -4.70
CA ILE A 132 -0.17 15.13 -5.35
C ILE A 132 -0.76 15.07 -6.76
N VAL A 133 0.07 14.68 -7.70
CA VAL A 133 -0.33 14.22 -9.04
C VAL A 133 -0.14 12.70 -9.06
N PRO A 134 -1.21 11.92 -8.96
CA PRO A 134 -1.10 10.47 -9.00
C PRO A 134 -0.58 9.98 -10.35
N GLY A 135 0.37 9.06 -10.34
CA GLY A 135 0.97 8.51 -11.56
C GLY A 135 0.06 7.57 -12.35
N GLY A 136 -1.15 7.33 -11.89
CA GLY A 136 -2.13 6.48 -12.57
C GLY A 136 -1.81 4.99 -12.49
N VAL A 137 -2.45 4.21 -13.36
CA VAL A 137 -2.29 2.74 -13.44
C VAL A 137 -2.03 2.30 -14.86
N SER A 138 -1.24 1.24 -15.04
CA SER A 138 -1.02 0.64 -16.35
C SER A 138 -2.28 -0.11 -16.82
N LEU A 139 -2.48 -0.14 -18.13
CA LEU A 139 -3.58 -0.86 -18.75
C LEU A 139 -3.31 -2.38 -18.73
N PRO A 140 -4.35 -3.21 -18.58
CA PRO A 140 -4.21 -4.66 -18.73
C PRO A 140 -3.79 -5.01 -20.16
N PRO A 141 -3.05 -6.11 -20.37
CA PRO A 141 -2.68 -6.55 -21.70
C PRO A 141 -3.93 -6.98 -22.49
N GLU A 142 -3.90 -6.76 -23.80
CA GLU A 142 -4.97 -7.25 -24.69
C GLU A 142 -5.01 -8.79 -24.73
N GLN A 143 -3.86 -9.43 -24.59
CA GLN A 143 -3.69 -10.87 -24.52
C GLN A 143 -2.65 -11.22 -23.47
N GLY A 144 -2.94 -12.19 -22.61
CA GLY A 144 -2.06 -12.63 -21.55
C GLY A 144 -2.65 -12.46 -20.17
N GLU A 145 -1.81 -12.49 -19.18
CA GLU A 145 -2.17 -12.43 -17.77
C GLU A 145 -1.89 -11.03 -17.19
N ASP A 146 -2.69 -10.62 -16.21
CA ASP A 146 -2.47 -9.37 -15.49
C ASP A 146 -1.18 -9.42 -14.62
N ALA A 147 -0.71 -8.25 -14.19
CA ALA A 147 0.52 -8.14 -13.41
C ALA A 147 0.48 -8.88 -12.06
N GLY A 148 -0.69 -9.19 -11.51
CA GLY A 148 -0.85 -10.00 -10.29
C GLY A 148 -0.62 -11.49 -10.58
N ALA A 149 -1.20 -12.00 -11.66
CA ALA A 149 -1.01 -13.39 -12.09
C ALA A 149 0.44 -13.65 -12.49
N VAL A 150 1.07 -12.70 -13.19
CA VAL A 150 2.49 -12.76 -13.61
C VAL A 150 3.45 -12.88 -12.42
N GLN A 151 3.14 -12.31 -11.26
CA GLN A 151 3.97 -12.49 -10.05
C GLN A 151 4.04 -13.95 -9.57
N THR A 152 3.11 -14.81 -9.98
CA THR A 152 3.14 -16.25 -9.64
C THR A 152 3.99 -17.11 -10.58
N ILE A 153 4.55 -16.53 -11.63
CA ILE A 153 5.29 -17.28 -12.68
C ILE A 153 6.40 -18.14 -12.09
N GLY A 154 7.19 -17.60 -11.16
CA GLY A 154 8.30 -18.34 -10.53
C GLY A 154 7.82 -19.59 -9.79
N ALA A 155 6.72 -19.49 -9.05
CA ALA A 155 6.14 -20.64 -8.35
C ALA A 155 5.55 -21.66 -9.35
N ARG A 156 4.79 -21.21 -10.35
CA ARG A 156 4.25 -22.11 -11.41
C ARG A 156 5.34 -22.83 -12.19
N PHE A 157 6.42 -22.12 -12.51
CA PHE A 157 7.60 -22.73 -13.14
C PHE A 157 8.24 -23.81 -12.23
N SER A 158 8.44 -23.51 -10.94
CA SER A 158 9.02 -24.46 -9.99
C SER A 158 8.14 -25.69 -9.72
N HIS A 159 6.84 -25.56 -9.90
CA HIS A 159 5.88 -26.68 -9.84
C HIS A 159 5.67 -27.39 -11.20
N GLY A 160 6.46 -27.04 -12.23
CA GLY A 160 6.37 -27.67 -13.56
C GLY A 160 5.09 -27.33 -14.33
N MET A 161 4.38 -26.27 -13.95
CA MET A 161 3.13 -25.82 -14.60
C MET A 161 3.39 -24.94 -15.82
N LEU A 162 4.59 -24.41 -15.97
CA LEU A 162 5.04 -23.58 -17.08
C LEU A 162 6.44 -24.00 -17.51
N SER A 163 6.70 -23.96 -18.81
CA SER A 163 8.06 -23.99 -19.35
C SER A 163 8.75 -22.64 -19.16
N LEU A 164 10.07 -22.60 -19.35
CA LEU A 164 10.83 -21.35 -19.27
C LEU A 164 10.41 -20.35 -20.36
N ASP A 165 10.11 -20.84 -21.56
CA ASP A 165 9.68 -20.01 -22.69
C ASP A 165 8.32 -19.38 -22.42
N GLU A 166 7.34 -20.16 -21.92
CA GLU A 166 6.03 -19.65 -21.51
C GLU A 166 6.14 -18.63 -20.37
N ALA A 167 6.96 -18.92 -19.36
CA ALA A 167 7.22 -18.01 -18.26
C ALA A 167 7.79 -16.67 -18.73
N THR A 168 8.73 -16.71 -19.69
CA THR A 168 9.35 -15.52 -20.28
C THR A 168 8.33 -14.72 -21.10
N GLU A 169 7.54 -15.39 -21.93
CA GLU A 169 6.53 -14.73 -22.76
C GLU A 169 5.44 -14.04 -21.92
N LEU A 170 4.93 -14.70 -20.88
CA LEU A 170 3.97 -14.13 -19.95
C LEU A 170 4.54 -12.91 -19.22
N GLY A 171 5.79 -13.00 -18.74
CA GLY A 171 6.45 -11.89 -18.05
C GLY A 171 6.64 -10.65 -18.93
N CYS A 172 6.94 -10.84 -20.22
CA CYS A 172 7.11 -9.74 -21.16
C CYS A 172 5.80 -9.03 -21.54
N LYS A 173 4.66 -9.71 -21.43
CA LYS A 173 3.35 -9.19 -21.84
C LYS A 173 2.53 -8.61 -20.69
N ALA A 174 3.03 -8.61 -19.47
CA ALA A 174 2.25 -8.26 -18.28
C ALA A 174 1.66 -6.84 -18.25
N CYS A 175 2.25 -5.90 -18.97
CA CYS A 175 1.85 -4.49 -18.98
C CYS A 175 1.62 -4.01 -20.42
N ALA A 176 0.39 -3.59 -20.76
CA ALA A 176 0.02 -3.12 -22.09
C ALA A 176 0.33 -1.64 -22.34
N SER A 177 0.46 -0.83 -21.28
CA SER A 177 0.83 0.58 -21.40
C SER A 177 2.07 0.90 -20.60
N PRO A 178 2.93 1.80 -21.09
CA PRO A 178 3.98 2.38 -20.27
C PRO A 178 3.34 3.28 -19.21
N GLY A 179 3.90 3.32 -18.02
CA GLY A 179 3.48 4.26 -16.98
C GLY A 179 2.57 3.66 -15.91
N GLY A 180 2.42 4.44 -14.83
CA GLY A 180 1.51 4.14 -13.75
C GLY A 180 1.94 3.03 -12.79
N GLY A 181 1.09 2.77 -11.81
CA GLY A 181 1.16 1.65 -10.89
C GLY A 181 0.58 0.37 -11.51
N CYS A 182 0.52 -0.71 -10.70
CA CYS A 182 0.01 -1.99 -11.17
C CYS A 182 -1.49 -1.96 -11.47
N GLN A 183 -1.94 -2.91 -12.31
CA GLN A 183 -3.32 -3.10 -12.75
C GLN A 183 -4.25 -3.63 -11.64
N PHE A 184 -3.69 -4.09 -10.54
CA PHE A 184 -4.43 -4.56 -9.36
C PHE A 184 -4.33 -3.57 -8.21
N LEU A 185 -5.25 -3.66 -7.23
CA LEU A 185 -5.28 -2.79 -6.06
C LEU A 185 -4.20 -3.20 -5.03
N GLY A 186 -2.94 -3.04 -5.42
CA GLY A 186 -1.78 -3.12 -4.53
C GLY A 186 -1.50 -1.78 -3.86
N THR A 187 -0.31 -1.63 -3.29
CA THR A 187 0.10 -0.43 -2.55
C THR A 187 0.16 0.81 -3.44
N ALA A 188 0.67 0.68 -4.67
CA ALA A 188 0.75 1.78 -5.63
C ALA A 188 -0.64 2.39 -5.95
N ALA A 189 -1.63 1.54 -6.22
CA ALA A 189 -2.99 1.98 -6.51
C ALA A 189 -3.72 2.50 -5.26
N THR A 190 -3.61 1.78 -4.13
CA THR A 190 -4.26 2.22 -2.88
C THR A 190 -3.70 3.54 -2.36
N SER A 191 -2.40 3.82 -2.55
CA SER A 191 -1.81 5.11 -2.17
C SER A 191 -2.41 6.28 -2.95
N GLN A 192 -2.77 6.08 -4.23
CA GLN A 192 -3.48 7.10 -5.01
C GLN A 192 -4.89 7.34 -4.46
N VAL A 193 -5.62 6.27 -4.14
CA VAL A 193 -6.97 6.34 -3.56
C VAL A 193 -6.96 7.14 -2.25
N VAL A 194 -6.04 6.83 -1.34
CA VAL A 194 -5.98 7.53 -0.05
C VAL A 194 -5.46 8.97 -0.18
N ALA A 195 -4.58 9.26 -1.16
CA ALA A 195 -4.14 10.62 -1.43
C ALA A 195 -5.31 11.52 -1.88
N GLU A 196 -6.17 11.03 -2.78
CA GLU A 196 -7.38 11.74 -3.20
C GLU A 196 -8.38 11.85 -2.06
N ALA A 197 -8.59 10.77 -1.30
CA ALA A 197 -9.50 10.74 -0.16
C ALA A 197 -9.12 11.71 0.97
N MET A 198 -7.84 11.96 1.19
CA MET A 198 -7.34 12.98 2.12
C MET A 198 -7.44 14.41 1.59
N GLY A 199 -7.87 14.59 0.34
CA GLY A 199 -7.88 15.89 -0.32
C GLY A 199 -6.51 16.35 -0.83
N MET A 200 -5.47 15.51 -0.85
CA MET A 200 -4.14 15.85 -1.37
C MET A 200 -4.05 15.88 -2.90
N ALA A 201 -5.01 15.28 -3.59
CA ALA A 201 -5.07 15.24 -5.04
C ALA A 201 -6.42 15.81 -5.54
N VAL A 202 -6.48 16.24 -6.79
CA VAL A 202 -7.72 16.75 -7.39
C VAL A 202 -8.74 15.62 -7.59
N PRO A 203 -10.05 15.87 -7.47
CA PRO A 203 -11.09 14.86 -7.64
C PRO A 203 -10.98 14.10 -8.97
N HIS A 204 -11.27 12.79 -8.92
CA HIS A 204 -11.18 11.87 -10.06
C HIS A 204 -9.81 11.87 -10.73
N SER A 205 -8.76 11.66 -9.91
CA SER A 205 -7.37 11.59 -10.34
C SER A 205 -6.72 10.23 -10.05
N ALA A 206 -7.10 9.57 -8.96
CA ALA A 206 -6.57 8.26 -8.60
C ALA A 206 -6.97 7.19 -9.63
N LEU A 207 -6.05 6.28 -9.93
CA LEU A 207 -6.24 5.13 -10.83
C LEU A 207 -6.45 5.50 -12.31
N ALA A 208 -6.14 6.72 -12.72
CA ALA A 208 -6.26 7.13 -14.11
C ALA A 208 -5.39 6.28 -15.05
N PRO A 209 -5.88 5.95 -16.27
CA PRO A 209 -5.11 5.16 -17.23
C PRO A 209 -3.87 5.94 -17.69
N SER A 210 -2.69 5.42 -17.40
CA SER A 210 -1.42 6.05 -17.75
C SER A 210 -1.23 6.17 -19.27
N GLY A 211 -0.58 7.24 -19.69
CA GLY A 211 -0.35 7.52 -21.11
C GLY A 211 -1.56 8.08 -21.87
N GLN A 212 -2.73 8.18 -21.24
CA GLN A 212 -3.94 8.72 -21.87
C GLN A 212 -4.07 10.24 -21.65
N PRO A 213 -4.81 10.97 -22.52
CA PRO A 213 -4.99 12.42 -22.37
C PRO A 213 -5.52 12.86 -20.99
N VAL A 214 -6.43 12.07 -20.40
CA VAL A 214 -6.98 12.33 -19.06
C VAL A 214 -5.90 12.28 -17.97
N TRP A 215 -4.89 11.48 -18.13
CA TRP A 215 -3.77 11.36 -17.21
C TRP A 215 -2.88 12.61 -17.21
N LEU A 216 -2.66 13.22 -18.38
CA LEU A 216 -1.96 14.52 -18.50
C LEU A 216 -2.84 15.68 -18.02
N ASP A 217 -4.15 15.63 -18.25
CA ASP A 217 -5.12 16.62 -17.73
C ASP A 217 -5.05 16.72 -16.20
N ILE A 218 -4.89 15.61 -15.50
CA ILE A 218 -4.75 15.60 -14.03
C ILE A 218 -3.56 16.43 -13.58
N ALA A 219 -2.41 16.31 -14.23
CA ALA A 219 -1.23 17.11 -13.92
C ALA A 219 -1.49 18.62 -14.13
N THR A 220 -2.20 18.96 -15.21
CA THR A 220 -2.62 20.33 -15.52
C THR A 220 -3.57 20.88 -14.45
N ARG A 221 -4.63 20.13 -14.09
CA ARG A 221 -5.58 20.52 -13.03
C ARG A 221 -4.92 20.66 -11.67
N SER A 222 -3.95 19.82 -11.36
CA SER A 222 -3.18 19.91 -10.10
C SER A 222 -2.30 21.16 -10.05
N ALA A 223 -1.75 21.59 -11.20
CA ALA A 223 -1.02 22.84 -11.29
C ALA A 223 -1.95 24.06 -11.06
N ASP A 224 -3.16 24.03 -11.66
CA ASP A 224 -4.19 25.05 -11.40
C ASP A 224 -4.54 25.12 -9.91
N ALA A 225 -4.72 23.96 -9.26
CA ALA A 225 -5.07 23.86 -7.84
C ALA A 225 -3.97 24.48 -6.94
N VAL A 226 -2.69 24.15 -7.15
CA VAL A 226 -1.60 24.71 -6.33
C VAL A 226 -1.47 26.22 -6.48
N VAL A 227 -1.67 26.75 -7.70
CA VAL A 227 -1.66 28.20 -7.92
C VAL A 227 -2.87 28.86 -7.23
N ALA A 228 -4.06 28.26 -7.32
CA ALA A 228 -5.25 28.74 -6.63
C ALA A 228 -5.11 28.69 -5.10
N MET A 229 -4.54 27.61 -4.55
CA MET A 229 -4.22 27.52 -3.12
C MET A 229 -3.35 28.70 -2.67
N LYS A 230 -2.28 28.99 -3.40
CA LYS A 230 -1.40 30.14 -3.11
C LYS A 230 -2.15 31.47 -3.15
N GLN A 231 -3.01 31.69 -4.15
CA GLN A 231 -3.79 32.90 -4.29
C GLN A 231 -4.79 33.09 -3.14
N ASN A 232 -5.36 31.99 -2.66
CA ASN A 232 -6.35 31.98 -1.58
C ASN A 232 -5.74 31.86 -0.18
N GLY A 233 -4.41 31.84 -0.06
CA GLY A 233 -3.71 31.67 1.21
C GLY A 233 -3.92 30.31 1.88
N LEU A 234 -4.26 29.28 1.11
CA LEU A 234 -4.47 27.91 1.58
C LEU A 234 -3.15 27.14 1.53
N ALA A 235 -2.81 26.44 2.59
CA ALA A 235 -1.66 25.56 2.70
C ALA A 235 -2.11 24.10 2.91
N LEU A 236 -1.21 23.13 2.67
CA LEU A 236 -1.57 21.72 2.79
C LEU A 236 -1.98 21.32 4.22
N LYS A 237 -1.44 21.97 5.25
CA LYS A 237 -1.85 21.74 6.66
C LYS A 237 -3.31 22.08 6.93
N ASP A 238 -3.93 22.97 6.13
CA ASP A 238 -5.34 23.34 6.28
C ASP A 238 -6.27 22.27 5.68
N ILE A 239 -5.70 21.33 4.92
CA ILE A 239 -6.37 20.18 4.28
C ILE A 239 -6.14 18.91 5.12
N LEU A 240 -4.90 18.68 5.55
CA LEU A 240 -4.53 17.49 6.32
C LEU A 240 -4.98 17.65 7.78
N THR A 241 -6.19 17.20 8.07
CA THR A 241 -6.80 17.20 9.39
C THR A 241 -6.99 15.77 9.91
N PRO A 242 -7.22 15.55 11.21
CA PRO A 242 -7.58 14.21 11.72
C PRO A 242 -8.78 13.59 11.00
N ALA A 243 -9.76 14.40 10.59
CA ALA A 243 -10.93 13.93 9.84
C ALA A 243 -10.56 13.52 8.39
N ALA A 244 -9.65 14.24 7.73
CA ALA A 244 -9.15 13.84 6.41
C ALA A 244 -8.44 12.47 6.45
N PHE A 245 -7.68 12.18 7.50
CA PHE A 245 -7.10 10.85 7.71
C PHE A 245 -8.14 9.76 7.94
N LYS A 246 -9.22 10.06 8.70
CA LYS A 246 -10.35 9.12 8.86
C LYS A 246 -11.05 8.86 7.53
N ASN A 247 -11.26 9.89 6.70
CA ASN A 247 -11.77 9.71 5.34
C ASN A 247 -10.90 8.77 4.52
N ALA A 248 -9.57 8.95 4.56
CA ALA A 248 -8.64 8.06 3.86
C ALA A 248 -8.72 6.60 4.34
N MET A 249 -8.83 6.38 5.65
CA MET A 249 -9.01 5.05 6.23
C MET A 249 -10.37 4.43 5.82
N ALA A 250 -11.44 5.22 5.75
CA ALA A 250 -12.75 4.78 5.29
C ALA A 250 -12.70 4.35 3.81
N LEU A 251 -12.07 5.17 2.95
CA LEU A 251 -11.87 4.81 1.54
C LEU A 251 -10.99 3.56 1.39
N HIS A 252 -9.92 3.43 2.18
CA HIS A 252 -9.10 2.21 2.22
C HIS A 252 -9.96 0.98 2.51
N ALA A 253 -10.85 1.03 3.50
CA ALA A 253 -11.74 -0.07 3.86
C ALA A 253 -12.77 -0.37 2.75
N ALA A 254 -13.40 0.67 2.18
CA ALA A 254 -14.40 0.53 1.11
C ALA A 254 -13.82 -0.09 -0.18
N PHE A 255 -12.54 0.17 -0.47
CA PHE A 255 -11.82 -0.42 -1.61
C PHE A 255 -11.27 -1.83 -1.31
N GLY A 256 -11.08 -2.18 -0.05
CA GLY A 256 -10.30 -3.37 0.33
C GLY A 256 -8.82 -3.19 0.02
N GLY A 257 -8.27 -2.06 0.42
CA GLY A 257 -6.93 -1.60 0.07
C GLY A 257 -5.77 -2.45 0.61
N SER A 258 -4.57 -2.12 0.16
CA SER A 258 -3.33 -2.81 0.54
C SER A 258 -3.02 -2.65 2.02
N THR A 259 -2.61 -3.73 2.68
CA THR A 259 -2.16 -3.74 4.08
C THR A 259 -0.90 -2.89 4.33
N ASN A 260 -0.12 -2.58 3.31
CA ASN A 260 1.01 -1.67 3.43
C ASN A 260 0.58 -0.25 3.85
N LEU A 261 -0.66 0.16 3.57
CA LEU A 261 -1.18 1.47 3.99
C LEU A 261 -1.32 1.58 5.53
N LEU A 262 -1.38 0.44 6.23
CA LEU A 262 -1.33 0.39 7.70
C LEU A 262 0.01 0.90 8.26
N LEU A 263 1.06 0.92 7.44
CA LEU A 263 2.36 1.53 7.74
C LEU A 263 2.46 2.96 7.18
N HIS A 264 1.87 3.19 6.00
CA HIS A 264 2.06 4.46 5.30
C HIS A 264 1.17 5.57 5.84
N ILE A 265 -0.10 5.31 6.15
CA ILE A 265 -1.01 6.32 6.70
C ILE A 265 -0.52 6.85 8.06
N PRO A 266 -0.12 6.01 9.05
CA PRO A 266 0.51 6.52 10.28
C PRO A 266 1.78 7.33 10.05
N ALA A 267 2.61 6.94 9.06
CA ALA A 267 3.80 7.69 8.72
C ALA A 267 3.51 9.07 8.11
N ILE A 268 2.49 9.18 7.28
CA ILE A 268 2.03 10.45 6.71
C ILE A 268 1.43 11.33 7.82
N ALA A 269 0.62 10.75 8.73
CA ALA A 269 0.04 11.44 9.88
C ALA A 269 1.16 12.02 10.78
N TYR A 270 2.17 11.22 11.10
CA TYR A 270 3.34 11.69 11.84
C TYR A 270 4.00 12.90 11.17
N CYS A 271 4.25 12.82 9.84
CA CYS A 271 4.84 13.93 9.10
C CYS A 271 3.96 15.19 9.07
N ALA A 272 2.63 15.04 9.12
CA ALA A 272 1.67 16.14 9.21
C ALA A 272 1.53 16.71 10.63
N GLY A 273 2.19 16.14 11.64
CA GLY A 273 2.01 16.52 13.05
C GLY A 273 0.65 16.09 13.62
N ILE A 274 0.03 15.06 13.05
CA ILE A 274 -1.26 14.50 13.45
C ILE A 274 -1.03 13.21 14.22
N GLU A 275 -1.89 12.92 15.20
CA GLU A 275 -1.86 11.67 15.94
C GLU A 275 -1.97 10.47 15.00
N ARG A 276 -1.11 9.49 15.20
CA ARG A 276 -1.04 8.28 14.34
C ARG A 276 -2.21 7.36 14.63
N PRO A 277 -2.92 6.85 13.60
CA PRO A 277 -3.94 5.85 13.78
C PRO A 277 -3.38 4.58 14.44
N THR A 278 -4.15 4.03 15.37
CA THR A 278 -3.84 2.79 16.08
C THR A 278 -4.50 1.57 15.41
N VAL A 279 -4.12 0.36 15.81
CA VAL A 279 -4.81 -0.89 15.40
C VAL A 279 -6.30 -0.83 15.72
N ASN A 280 -6.68 -0.24 16.85
CA ASN A 280 -8.08 -0.11 17.26
C ASN A 280 -8.86 0.83 16.31
N ASP A 281 -8.24 1.92 15.87
CA ASP A 281 -8.87 2.83 14.89
C ASP A 281 -9.10 2.12 13.56
N TRP A 282 -8.10 1.35 13.10
CA TRP A 282 -8.23 0.54 11.88
C TRP A 282 -9.32 -0.52 12.02
N SER A 283 -9.36 -1.24 13.13
CA SER A 283 -10.40 -2.24 13.40
C SER A 283 -11.80 -1.62 13.41
N ALA A 284 -11.96 -0.48 14.10
CA ALA A 284 -13.25 0.22 14.19
C ALA A 284 -13.74 0.68 12.81
N ILE A 285 -12.87 1.26 11.99
CA ILE A 285 -13.24 1.71 10.65
C ILE A 285 -13.58 0.53 9.73
N ASN A 286 -12.79 -0.54 9.73
CA ASN A 286 -13.10 -1.72 8.89
C ASN A 286 -14.39 -2.44 9.29
N LYS A 287 -14.78 -2.36 10.58
CA LYS A 287 -16.09 -2.87 11.04
C LYS A 287 -17.26 -1.99 10.60
N ALA A 288 -17.06 -0.67 10.53
CA ALA A 288 -18.12 0.29 10.20
C ALA A 288 -18.32 0.46 8.69
N VAL A 289 -17.25 0.39 7.89
CA VAL A 289 -17.26 0.72 6.46
C VAL A 289 -17.42 -0.54 5.62
N PRO A 290 -18.50 -0.65 4.82
CA PRO A 290 -18.66 -1.79 3.91
C PRO A 290 -17.64 -1.72 2.77
N ARG A 291 -17.11 -2.87 2.35
CA ARG A 291 -16.39 -2.93 1.08
C ARG A 291 -17.40 -2.92 -0.08
N ILE A 292 -17.24 -1.98 -0.99
CA ILE A 292 -18.17 -1.75 -2.09
C ILE A 292 -17.49 -1.74 -3.48
N VAL A 293 -16.19 -1.95 -3.52
CA VAL A 293 -15.45 -1.97 -4.80
C VAL A 293 -15.03 -3.40 -5.14
N ASP A 294 -15.45 -3.88 -6.31
CA ASP A 294 -14.99 -5.13 -6.90
C ASP A 294 -13.77 -4.87 -7.76
N VAL A 295 -12.61 -5.19 -7.25
CA VAL A 295 -11.32 -4.94 -7.91
C VAL A 295 -10.29 -6.01 -7.57
N LEU A 296 -9.45 -6.38 -8.53
CA LEU A 296 -8.30 -7.26 -8.31
C LEU A 296 -7.46 -6.80 -7.11
N PRO A 297 -6.97 -7.71 -6.25
CA PRO A 297 -7.20 -9.16 -6.21
C PRO A 297 -8.38 -9.58 -5.33
N ASN A 298 -9.13 -8.66 -4.75
CA ASN A 298 -10.05 -8.90 -3.63
C ASN A 298 -11.53 -9.00 -4.04
N GLY A 299 -11.87 -8.73 -5.27
CA GLY A 299 -13.26 -8.76 -5.76
C GLY A 299 -13.69 -10.13 -6.28
N PRO A 300 -14.99 -10.46 -6.31
CA PRO A 300 -15.50 -11.70 -6.91
C PRO A 300 -15.35 -11.74 -8.43
N THR A 301 -15.41 -10.59 -9.13
CA THR A 301 -15.26 -10.49 -10.59
C THR A 301 -13.83 -10.12 -11.00
N HIS A 302 -13.04 -9.58 -10.07
CA HIS A 302 -11.63 -9.22 -10.30
C HIS A 302 -11.43 -8.16 -11.39
N HIS A 303 -12.18 -7.05 -11.35
CA HIS A 303 -11.98 -5.95 -12.28
C HIS A 303 -10.58 -5.31 -12.12
N PRO A 304 -9.89 -4.98 -13.23
CA PRO A 304 -8.65 -4.22 -13.14
C PRO A 304 -8.90 -2.79 -12.63
N THR A 305 -7.90 -2.19 -12.00
CA THR A 305 -7.99 -0.86 -11.38
C THR A 305 -8.47 0.25 -12.32
N VAL A 306 -8.15 0.18 -13.61
CA VAL A 306 -8.62 1.15 -14.60
C VAL A 306 -10.14 1.16 -14.72
N ARG A 307 -10.82 0.01 -14.55
CA ARG A 307 -12.29 -0.03 -14.56
C ARG A 307 -12.90 0.69 -13.39
N VAL A 308 -12.22 0.70 -12.23
CA VAL A 308 -12.65 1.48 -11.08
C VAL A 308 -12.61 2.98 -11.40
N PHE A 309 -11.55 3.47 -12.07
CA PHE A 309 -11.49 4.85 -12.55
C PHE A 309 -12.64 5.16 -13.52
N LEU A 310 -12.88 4.29 -14.50
CA LEU A 310 -13.96 4.47 -15.47
C LEU A 310 -15.35 4.39 -14.84
N ALA A 311 -15.54 3.59 -13.80
CA ALA A 311 -16.80 3.51 -13.05
C ALA A 311 -17.10 4.75 -12.21
N GLY A 312 -16.12 5.65 -12.04
CA GLY A 312 -16.26 6.92 -11.31
C GLY A 312 -15.19 7.16 -10.24
N GLY A 313 -14.37 6.17 -9.94
CA GLY A 313 -13.20 6.31 -9.07
C GLY A 313 -13.54 6.66 -7.62
N VAL A 314 -12.63 7.38 -6.98
CA VAL A 314 -12.77 7.80 -5.59
C VAL A 314 -14.03 8.63 -5.32
N PRO A 315 -14.39 9.62 -6.16
CA PRO A 315 -15.62 10.40 -5.92
C PRO A 315 -16.89 9.55 -5.91
N GLU A 316 -17.00 8.52 -6.75
CA GLU A 316 -18.16 7.62 -6.77
C GLU A 316 -18.27 6.81 -5.47
N VAL A 317 -17.16 6.29 -4.97
CA VAL A 317 -17.14 5.61 -3.66
C VAL A 317 -17.47 6.57 -2.53
N MET A 318 -16.99 7.82 -2.59
CA MET A 318 -17.31 8.86 -1.60
C MET A 318 -18.80 9.21 -1.60
N LEU A 319 -19.51 9.20 -2.75
CA LEU A 319 -20.96 9.39 -2.79
C LEU A 319 -21.68 8.36 -1.91
N HIS A 320 -21.35 7.07 -2.07
CA HIS A 320 -21.95 6.01 -1.24
C HIS A 320 -21.60 6.18 0.26
N LEU A 321 -20.36 6.53 0.58
CA LEU A 321 -19.95 6.72 1.97
C LEU A 321 -20.57 7.98 2.60
N ARG A 322 -20.83 9.03 1.81
CA ARG A 322 -21.56 10.23 2.23
C ARG A 322 -23.00 9.88 2.63
N GLU A 323 -23.70 9.10 1.81
CA GLU A 323 -25.06 8.63 2.10
C GLU A 323 -25.14 7.83 3.42
N LEU A 324 -24.09 7.05 3.71
CA LEU A 324 -23.96 6.27 4.93
C LEU A 324 -23.44 7.09 6.13
N ASN A 325 -23.08 8.36 5.96
CA ASN A 325 -22.44 9.22 6.97
C ASN A 325 -21.12 8.62 7.51
N LEU A 326 -20.32 7.97 6.66
CA LEU A 326 -19.06 7.31 7.02
C LEU A 326 -17.82 8.15 6.69
N ILE A 327 -17.99 9.30 6.06
CA ILE A 327 -16.93 10.28 5.79
C ILE A 327 -17.37 11.69 6.20
N ASP A 328 -16.40 12.52 6.56
CA ASP A 328 -16.62 13.94 6.85
C ASP A 328 -16.45 14.76 5.58
N THR A 329 -17.55 15.12 4.94
CA THR A 329 -17.59 15.89 3.70
C THR A 329 -17.35 17.39 3.88
N SER A 330 -17.25 17.88 5.11
CA SER A 330 -16.86 19.27 5.40
C SER A 330 -15.37 19.54 5.18
N GLN A 331 -14.56 18.47 5.08
CA GLN A 331 -13.12 18.58 4.83
C GLN A 331 -12.86 19.19 3.45
N ARG A 332 -11.71 19.86 3.32
CA ARG A 332 -11.30 20.52 2.06
C ARG A 332 -10.32 19.65 1.27
N SER A 333 -10.31 19.84 -0.04
CA SER A 333 -9.27 19.33 -0.91
C SER A 333 -8.32 20.46 -1.38
N VAL A 334 -7.30 20.07 -2.14
CA VAL A 334 -6.36 20.99 -2.82
C VAL A 334 -7.04 21.96 -3.80
N THR A 335 -8.28 21.73 -4.18
CA THR A 335 -9.08 22.68 -4.97
C THR A 335 -9.54 23.90 -4.13
N GLY A 336 -9.41 23.82 -2.80
CA GLY A 336 -9.92 24.80 -1.85
C GLY A 336 -11.41 24.63 -1.51
N ARG A 337 -12.10 23.71 -2.16
CA ARG A 337 -13.52 23.39 -1.96
C ARG A 337 -13.68 22.30 -0.91
N THR A 338 -14.87 22.21 -0.33
CA THR A 338 -15.21 21.07 0.55
C THR A 338 -15.51 19.84 -0.30
N ILE A 339 -15.27 18.66 0.28
CA ILE A 339 -15.62 17.38 -0.34
C ILE A 339 -17.11 17.35 -0.71
N ASP A 340 -18.00 17.89 0.13
CA ASP A 340 -19.43 17.97 -0.20
C ASP A 340 -19.71 18.77 -1.48
N GLN A 341 -19.06 19.93 -1.64
CA GLN A 341 -19.18 20.73 -2.86
C GLN A 341 -18.65 20.00 -4.10
N GLU A 342 -17.56 19.27 -3.95
CA GLU A 342 -16.97 18.49 -5.05
C GLU A 342 -17.84 17.29 -5.44
N LEU A 343 -18.43 16.61 -4.47
CA LEU A 343 -19.33 15.49 -4.71
C LEU A 343 -20.64 15.92 -5.36
N ASN A 344 -21.20 17.07 -4.99
CA ASN A 344 -22.39 17.62 -5.63
C ASN A 344 -22.12 17.94 -7.11
N ASP A 345 -20.97 18.57 -7.41
CA ASP A 345 -20.57 18.81 -8.81
C ASP A 345 -20.29 17.50 -9.57
N TRP A 346 -19.68 16.52 -8.89
CA TRP A 346 -19.37 15.22 -9.49
C TRP A 346 -20.64 14.48 -9.90
N GLU A 347 -21.66 14.48 -9.05
CA GLU A 347 -22.92 13.77 -9.25
C GLU A 347 -23.60 14.17 -10.57
N GLU A 348 -23.52 15.46 -10.94
CA GLU A 348 -24.12 16.02 -12.15
C GLU A 348 -23.11 16.20 -13.31
N SER A 349 -21.83 15.84 -13.12
CA SER A 349 -20.80 16.20 -14.09
C SER A 349 -20.87 15.37 -15.39
N GLU A 350 -20.66 16.04 -16.51
CA GLU A 350 -20.46 15.38 -17.81
C GLU A 350 -19.26 14.41 -17.77
N ARG A 351 -18.25 14.71 -16.93
CA ARG A 351 -17.09 13.84 -16.74
C ARG A 351 -17.49 12.48 -16.18
N ARG A 352 -18.33 12.45 -15.14
CA ARG A 352 -18.87 11.22 -14.54
C ARG A 352 -19.64 10.40 -15.60
N HIS A 353 -20.57 11.04 -16.28
CA HIS A 353 -21.38 10.37 -17.31
C HIS A 353 -20.53 9.78 -18.42
N ARG A 354 -19.60 10.55 -18.97
CA ARG A 354 -18.73 10.14 -20.06
C ARG A 354 -17.87 8.91 -19.70
N PHE A 355 -17.21 8.89 -18.53
CA PHE A 355 -16.34 7.76 -18.18
C PHE A 355 -17.14 6.48 -17.89
N ARG A 356 -18.31 6.60 -17.27
CA ARG A 356 -19.21 5.48 -17.03
C ARG A 356 -19.77 4.92 -18.35
N GLU A 357 -20.05 5.78 -19.32
CA GLU A 357 -20.45 5.39 -20.67
C GLU A 357 -19.32 4.68 -21.41
N ILE A 358 -18.10 5.19 -21.37
CA ILE A 358 -16.91 4.53 -21.95
C ILE A 358 -16.78 3.09 -21.42
N LEU A 359 -16.95 2.86 -20.12
CA LEU A 359 -16.88 1.53 -19.53
C LEU A 359 -17.97 0.60 -20.09
N LYS A 360 -19.18 1.10 -20.25
CA LYS A 360 -20.28 0.33 -20.83
C LYS A 360 -20.06 0.00 -22.30
N GLU A 361 -19.62 0.99 -23.10
CA GLU A 361 -19.49 0.85 -24.54
C GLU A 361 -18.26 0.06 -24.96
N GLN A 362 -17.12 0.29 -24.29
CA GLN A 362 -15.85 -0.33 -24.68
C GLN A 362 -15.64 -1.71 -24.04
N ASP A 363 -15.97 -1.82 -22.74
CA ASP A 363 -15.71 -3.04 -21.98
C ASP A 363 -16.96 -3.92 -21.78
N GLY A 364 -18.15 -3.41 -22.12
CA GLY A 364 -19.41 -4.11 -21.88
C GLY A 364 -19.74 -4.30 -20.38
N VAL A 365 -19.13 -3.50 -19.50
CA VAL A 365 -19.25 -3.63 -18.05
C VAL A 365 -20.15 -2.54 -17.49
N ASP A 366 -21.13 -2.92 -16.66
CA ASP A 366 -21.92 -1.95 -15.92
C ASP A 366 -21.05 -1.31 -14.81
N PRO A 367 -20.90 0.02 -14.76
CA PRO A 367 -20.17 0.71 -13.71
C PRO A 367 -20.62 0.34 -12.28
N ASP A 368 -21.92 0.05 -12.11
CA ASP A 368 -22.48 -0.37 -10.81
C ASP A 368 -22.16 -1.85 -10.46
N ASP A 369 -21.47 -2.56 -11.33
CA ASP A 369 -20.86 -3.87 -11.05
C ASP A 369 -19.41 -3.76 -10.56
N VAL A 370 -18.77 -2.59 -10.75
CA VAL A 370 -17.41 -2.29 -10.32
C VAL A 370 -17.40 -1.54 -8.99
N ILE A 371 -18.21 -0.46 -8.90
CA ILE A 371 -18.47 0.28 -7.65
C ILE A 371 -19.94 0.06 -7.32
N LEU A 372 -20.19 -0.78 -6.33
CA LEU A 372 -21.51 -1.29 -5.99
C LEU A 372 -22.18 -0.40 -4.92
N SER A 373 -23.51 -0.35 -4.92
CA SER A 373 -24.21 0.11 -3.72
C SER A 373 -23.94 -0.84 -2.55
N PRO A 374 -24.05 -0.38 -1.29
CA PRO A 374 -23.85 -1.24 -0.11
C PRO A 374 -24.75 -2.48 -0.10
N GLU A 375 -25.99 -2.37 -0.60
CA GLU A 375 -26.95 -3.47 -0.73
C GLU A 375 -26.46 -4.51 -1.73
N ARG A 376 -26.09 -4.05 -2.93
CA ARG A 376 -25.60 -4.90 -4.02
C ARG A 376 -24.27 -5.57 -3.64
N ALA A 377 -23.40 -4.87 -2.92
CA ALA A 377 -22.17 -5.43 -2.41
C ALA A 377 -22.42 -6.59 -1.44
N ARG A 378 -23.39 -6.46 -0.53
CA ARG A 378 -23.81 -7.55 0.36
C ARG A 378 -24.41 -8.74 -0.39
N GLU A 379 -25.29 -8.48 -1.35
CA GLU A 379 -25.89 -9.53 -2.21
C GLU A 379 -24.83 -10.33 -2.97
N ARG A 380 -23.75 -9.67 -3.40
CA ARG A 380 -22.60 -10.31 -4.07
C ARG A 380 -21.57 -10.93 -3.13
N GLY A 381 -21.81 -10.88 -1.81
CA GLY A 381 -20.92 -11.46 -0.81
C GLY A 381 -19.60 -10.71 -0.64
N LEU A 382 -19.54 -9.42 -0.97
CA LEU A 382 -18.37 -8.59 -0.64
C LEU A 382 -18.31 -8.41 0.88
N THR A 383 -17.29 -8.99 1.49
CA THR A 383 -16.99 -8.82 2.92
C THR A 383 -15.80 -7.87 3.09
N SER A 384 -15.62 -7.32 4.28
CA SER A 384 -14.42 -6.54 4.56
C SER A 384 -13.16 -7.36 4.29
N THR A 385 -12.17 -6.72 3.67
CA THR A 385 -10.95 -7.40 3.25
C THR A 385 -9.95 -7.55 4.39
N VAL A 386 -9.87 -6.56 5.29
CA VAL A 386 -8.81 -6.49 6.29
C VAL A 386 -9.36 -6.73 7.69
N MET A 387 -8.76 -7.68 8.40
CA MET A 387 -9.04 -8.00 9.80
C MET A 387 -7.78 -7.84 10.65
N PHE A 388 -7.97 -7.55 11.93
CA PHE A 388 -6.91 -7.27 12.90
C PHE A 388 -6.94 -8.29 14.04
N PRO A 389 -6.44 -9.53 13.83
CA PRO A 389 -6.36 -10.49 14.91
C PRO A 389 -5.33 -10.07 15.95
N SER A 390 -5.61 -10.40 17.21
CA SER A 390 -4.71 -10.20 18.34
C SER A 390 -4.65 -11.46 19.19
N GLY A 391 -3.77 -11.51 20.18
CA GLY A 391 -3.65 -12.67 21.05
C GLY A 391 -2.28 -12.75 21.70
N ASN A 392 -1.99 -13.87 22.37
CA ASN A 392 -0.74 -14.02 23.09
C ASN A 392 0.52 -14.08 22.19
N ILE A 393 0.34 -14.35 20.88
CA ILE A 393 1.41 -14.28 19.87
C ILE A 393 1.54 -12.87 19.30
N ALA A 394 0.44 -12.12 19.20
CA ALA A 394 0.37 -10.79 18.63
C ALA A 394 -0.33 -9.80 19.59
N PRO A 395 0.27 -9.46 20.74
CA PRO A 395 -0.37 -8.58 21.73
C PRO A 395 -0.61 -7.16 21.22
N ASP A 396 0.24 -6.66 20.32
CA ASP A 396 0.07 -5.33 19.68
C ASP A 396 -0.83 -5.41 18.44
N GLY A 397 -1.26 -6.61 18.06
CA GLY A 397 -2.07 -6.88 16.89
C GLY A 397 -1.28 -7.49 15.71
N ALA A 398 -2.04 -7.90 14.73
CA ALA A 398 -1.59 -8.42 13.45
C ALA A 398 -2.60 -8.04 12.37
N VAL A 399 -2.35 -8.39 11.13
CA VAL A 399 -3.27 -8.14 10.02
C VAL A 399 -3.40 -9.35 9.13
N ILE A 400 -4.61 -9.58 8.62
CA ILE A 400 -4.90 -10.58 7.58
C ILE A 400 -5.89 -10.03 6.56
N LYS A 401 -5.74 -10.45 5.31
CA LYS A 401 -6.79 -10.33 4.29
C LYS A 401 -7.73 -11.51 4.36
N SER A 402 -8.89 -11.35 4.99
CA SER A 402 -9.88 -12.41 5.17
C SER A 402 -10.40 -12.98 3.85
N THR A 403 -10.40 -12.15 2.79
CA THR A 403 -10.83 -12.55 1.44
C THR A 403 -9.81 -13.41 0.70
N ALA A 404 -8.58 -13.50 1.19
CA ALA A 404 -7.54 -14.37 0.62
C ALA A 404 -7.66 -15.83 1.11
N ILE A 405 -8.44 -16.08 2.15
CA ILE A 405 -8.68 -17.44 2.69
C ILE A 405 -9.62 -18.18 1.74
N ASP A 406 -9.26 -19.40 1.36
CA ASP A 406 -10.10 -20.26 0.51
C ASP A 406 -11.47 -20.48 1.19
N PRO A 407 -12.59 -20.19 0.53
CA PRO A 407 -13.91 -20.35 1.12
C PRO A 407 -14.22 -21.77 1.62
N SER A 408 -13.59 -22.78 1.05
CA SER A 408 -13.83 -24.18 1.44
C SER A 408 -13.26 -24.57 2.81
N VAL A 409 -12.39 -23.71 3.40
CA VAL A 409 -11.87 -23.91 4.77
C VAL A 409 -12.50 -22.96 5.79
N VAL A 410 -13.50 -22.19 5.37
CA VAL A 410 -14.34 -21.35 6.23
C VAL A 410 -15.64 -22.09 6.49
N ASP A 411 -16.08 -22.14 7.73
CA ASP A 411 -17.32 -22.84 8.08
C ASP A 411 -18.59 -22.10 7.61
N GLU A 412 -19.75 -22.76 7.71
CA GLU A 412 -21.05 -22.20 7.31
C GLU A 412 -21.43 -20.92 8.09
N SER A 413 -20.86 -20.71 9.26
CA SER A 413 -21.04 -19.50 10.07
C SER A 413 -20.10 -18.37 9.68
N GLY A 414 -19.26 -18.53 8.66
CA GLY A 414 -18.30 -17.51 8.21
C GLY A 414 -17.04 -17.44 9.05
N VAL A 415 -16.75 -18.45 9.86
CA VAL A 415 -15.58 -18.51 10.73
C VAL A 415 -14.50 -19.40 10.13
N TYR A 416 -13.28 -18.88 10.03
CA TYR A 416 -12.07 -19.66 9.81
C TYR A 416 -11.51 -20.04 11.19
N ALA A 417 -11.44 -21.34 11.48
CA ALA A 417 -10.83 -21.90 12.67
C ALA A 417 -9.76 -22.90 12.28
N HIS A 418 -8.55 -22.70 12.77
CA HIS A 418 -7.41 -23.56 12.48
C HIS A 418 -6.60 -23.76 13.76
N GLU A 419 -6.27 -25.01 14.08
CA GLU A 419 -5.36 -25.35 15.16
C GLU A 419 -4.37 -26.38 14.66
N GLY A 420 -3.09 -26.09 14.80
CA GLY A 420 -2.07 -26.96 14.25
C GLY A 420 -0.68 -26.76 14.85
N PRO A 421 0.23 -27.71 14.56
CA PRO A 421 1.60 -27.64 15.00
C PRO A 421 2.36 -26.53 14.24
N ALA A 422 3.17 -25.77 14.96
CA ALA A 422 4.05 -24.76 14.39
C ALA A 422 5.26 -25.40 13.72
N LYS A 423 5.60 -24.91 12.54
CA LYS A 423 6.89 -25.10 11.86
C LYS A 423 7.56 -23.72 11.77
N VAL A 424 8.59 -23.52 12.59
CA VAL A 424 9.20 -22.19 12.77
C VAL A 424 10.46 -22.05 11.95
N PHE A 425 10.51 -20.99 11.14
CA PHE A 425 11.61 -20.61 10.24
C PHE A 425 12.04 -19.18 10.51
N THR A 426 13.30 -18.86 10.17
CA THR A 426 13.88 -17.52 10.30
C THR A 426 13.99 -16.79 8.96
N SER A 427 13.57 -17.42 7.86
CA SER A 427 13.50 -16.81 6.54
C SER A 427 12.41 -17.43 5.67
N GLU A 428 11.92 -16.68 4.69
CA GLU A 428 11.02 -17.18 3.65
C GLU A 428 11.68 -18.30 2.84
N HIS A 429 12.98 -18.17 2.57
CA HIS A 429 13.75 -19.16 1.82
C HIS A 429 13.78 -20.54 2.49
N ASP A 430 13.98 -20.60 3.80
CA ASP A 430 14.03 -21.86 4.55
C ASP A 430 12.66 -22.53 4.59
N ALA A 431 11.60 -21.75 4.75
CA ALA A 431 10.23 -22.26 4.70
C ALA A 431 9.90 -22.85 3.31
N ILE A 432 10.34 -22.21 2.22
CA ILE A 432 10.19 -22.73 0.85
C ILE A 432 11.04 -24.00 0.65
N ALA A 433 12.24 -24.06 1.23
CA ALA A 433 13.07 -25.27 1.17
C ALA A 433 12.38 -26.45 1.87
N ALA A 434 11.76 -26.24 3.02
CA ALA A 434 10.98 -27.26 3.73
C ALA A 434 9.77 -27.74 2.90
N ILE A 435 9.09 -26.85 2.17
CA ILE A 435 8.03 -27.25 1.23
C ILE A 435 8.58 -28.18 0.15
N LYS A 436 9.72 -27.85 -0.46
CA LYS A 436 10.35 -28.66 -1.51
C LYS A 436 10.83 -30.03 -1.00
N GLN A 437 11.16 -30.11 0.29
CA GLN A 437 11.60 -31.36 0.94
C GLN A 437 10.43 -32.20 1.46
N ASN A 438 9.17 -31.74 1.23
CA ASN A 438 7.94 -32.37 1.73
C ASN A 438 7.88 -32.47 3.26
N GLU A 439 8.42 -31.48 3.95
CA GLU A 439 8.39 -31.40 5.43
C GLU A 439 7.16 -30.69 5.97
N ILE A 440 6.35 -30.09 5.08
CA ILE A 440 5.12 -29.39 5.41
C ILE A 440 3.92 -30.26 5.06
N GLU A 441 2.97 -30.33 6.00
CA GLU A 441 1.76 -31.14 5.90
C GLU A 441 0.48 -30.30 6.06
N ALA A 442 -0.64 -30.86 5.65
CA ALA A 442 -1.95 -30.24 5.90
C ALA A 442 -2.19 -30.13 7.41
N GLY A 443 -2.58 -28.95 7.86
CA GLY A 443 -2.79 -28.64 9.28
C GLY A 443 -1.64 -27.90 9.94
N ASP A 444 -0.47 -27.82 9.32
CA ASP A 444 0.67 -27.06 9.86
C ASP A 444 0.38 -25.56 9.93
N VAL A 445 0.98 -24.89 10.90
CA VAL A 445 1.09 -23.44 10.98
C VAL A 445 2.54 -23.06 10.74
N LEU A 446 2.84 -22.48 9.58
CA LEU A 446 4.17 -21.95 9.30
C LEU A 446 4.35 -20.64 10.08
N VAL A 447 5.47 -20.52 10.78
CA VAL A 447 5.86 -19.30 11.47
C VAL A 447 7.16 -18.83 10.84
N VAL A 448 7.14 -17.63 10.23
CA VAL A 448 8.36 -16.98 9.72
C VAL A 448 8.61 -15.76 10.61
N THR A 449 9.65 -15.83 11.43
CA THR A 449 9.94 -14.82 12.47
C THR A 449 11.34 -14.25 12.33
N GLY A 450 11.55 -13.03 12.84
CA GLY A 450 12.80 -12.29 12.65
C GLY A 450 12.87 -11.62 11.26
N CYS A 451 11.74 -11.45 10.60
CA CYS A 451 11.59 -10.79 9.31
C CYS A 451 10.87 -9.43 9.41
N GLY A 452 10.73 -8.91 10.62
CA GLY A 452 10.21 -7.57 10.88
C GLY A 452 11.20 -6.45 10.54
N PRO A 453 10.91 -5.22 10.95
CA PRO A 453 11.76 -4.05 10.68
C PRO A 453 13.23 -4.24 11.06
N ILE A 454 13.51 -4.86 12.20
CA ILE A 454 14.90 -5.06 12.69
C ILE A 454 15.61 -6.16 11.90
N GLY A 455 14.88 -7.19 11.50
CA GLY A 455 15.46 -8.39 10.89
C GLY A 455 15.82 -8.22 9.42
N THR A 456 14.91 -7.66 8.64
CA THR A 456 14.97 -7.62 7.17
C THR A 456 14.48 -6.29 6.58
N GLY A 457 14.42 -5.21 7.35
CA GLY A 457 13.78 -3.97 6.90
C GLY A 457 12.26 -4.15 6.69
N MET A 458 11.65 -5.16 7.33
CA MET A 458 10.27 -5.57 7.14
C MET A 458 9.98 -5.97 5.69
N GLU A 459 10.71 -6.95 5.19
CA GLU A 459 10.50 -7.48 3.84
C GLU A 459 9.04 -7.90 3.57
N GLU A 460 8.69 -7.99 2.32
CA GLU A 460 7.36 -8.46 1.90
C GLU A 460 7.44 -9.92 1.49
N THR A 461 6.95 -10.82 2.34
CA THR A 461 6.89 -12.25 2.05
C THR A 461 5.79 -12.52 1.02
N TYR A 462 6.16 -13.09 -0.11
CA TYR A 462 5.23 -13.45 -1.18
C TYR A 462 5.51 -14.82 -1.77
N GLN A 463 6.78 -15.17 -1.93
CA GLN A 463 7.19 -16.41 -2.58
C GLN A 463 6.65 -17.63 -1.82
N LEU A 464 6.62 -17.56 -0.49
CA LEU A 464 6.07 -18.61 0.37
C LEU A 464 4.56 -18.78 0.16
N THR A 465 3.78 -17.71 0.16
CA THR A 465 2.33 -17.78 -0.10
C THR A 465 2.03 -18.25 -1.52
N SER A 466 2.86 -17.87 -2.48
CA SER A 466 2.78 -18.35 -3.85
C SER A 466 3.12 -19.84 -3.95
N ALA A 467 4.12 -20.33 -3.23
CA ALA A 467 4.46 -21.76 -3.19
C ALA A 467 3.31 -22.59 -2.57
N LEU A 468 2.74 -22.12 -1.45
CA LEU A 468 1.60 -22.79 -0.79
C LEU A 468 0.36 -22.86 -1.70
N LYS A 469 0.09 -21.82 -2.48
CA LYS A 469 -1.08 -21.74 -3.38
C LYS A 469 -1.18 -22.93 -4.34
N PHE A 470 -0.05 -23.45 -4.81
CA PHE A 470 0.01 -24.51 -5.80
C PHE A 470 0.18 -25.90 -5.19
N LEU A 471 0.20 -26.02 -3.86
CA LEU A 471 0.14 -27.32 -3.19
C LEU A 471 -1.31 -27.80 -3.07
N PRO A 472 -1.59 -29.11 -3.29
CA PRO A 472 -2.96 -29.68 -3.18
C PRO A 472 -3.61 -29.41 -1.82
N PHE A 473 -2.83 -29.35 -0.76
CA PHE A 473 -3.26 -29.13 0.62
C PHE A 473 -2.94 -27.71 1.16
N GLY A 474 -2.36 -26.83 0.34
CA GLY A 474 -1.86 -25.52 0.78
C GLY A 474 -2.91 -24.64 1.46
N LYS A 475 -4.20 -24.79 1.10
CA LYS A 475 -5.31 -24.09 1.77
C LYS A 475 -5.54 -24.50 3.23
N HIS A 476 -4.99 -25.66 3.64
CA HIS A 476 -5.02 -26.19 5.01
C HIS A 476 -3.75 -25.86 5.80
N VAL A 477 -2.92 -24.97 5.30
CA VAL A 477 -1.72 -24.46 5.97
C VAL A 477 -1.90 -22.98 6.26
N ALA A 478 -1.66 -22.55 7.50
CA ALA A 478 -1.67 -21.14 7.87
C ALA A 478 -0.24 -20.59 7.95
N LEU A 479 -0.09 -19.27 7.78
CA LEU A 479 1.18 -18.55 7.92
C LEU A 479 1.04 -17.44 8.95
N VAL A 480 2.00 -17.33 9.86
CA VAL A 480 2.13 -16.24 10.84
C VAL A 480 3.53 -15.62 10.71
N THR A 481 3.61 -14.30 10.56
CA THR A 481 4.91 -13.62 10.38
C THR A 481 4.91 -12.18 10.92
N ASP A 482 6.06 -11.74 11.39
CA ASP A 482 6.33 -10.34 11.73
C ASP A 482 6.73 -9.47 10.51
N ALA A 483 6.89 -10.10 9.34
CA ALA A 483 7.07 -9.42 8.06
C ALA A 483 5.77 -8.79 7.51
N ARG A 484 5.87 -8.05 6.40
CA ARG A 484 4.75 -7.73 5.51
C ARG A 484 4.41 -8.93 4.62
N PHE A 485 3.26 -8.88 3.97
CA PHE A 485 2.89 -9.81 2.90
C PHE A 485 2.30 -9.06 1.71
N SER A 486 2.47 -9.62 0.52
CA SER A 486 2.04 -8.99 -0.73
C SER A 486 0.52 -8.81 -0.81
N GLY A 487 0.09 -7.77 -1.52
CA GLY A 487 -1.31 -7.54 -1.85
C GLY A 487 -1.98 -8.71 -2.57
N VAL A 488 -1.22 -9.54 -3.26
CA VAL A 488 -1.68 -10.72 -4.00
C VAL A 488 -1.43 -12.05 -3.25
N SER A 489 -0.95 -12.01 -2.02
CA SER A 489 -0.81 -13.20 -1.17
C SER A 489 -2.14 -13.88 -0.96
N THR A 490 -2.14 -15.21 -0.97
CA THR A 490 -3.33 -16.07 -0.80
C THR A 490 -3.20 -16.95 0.44
N GLY A 491 -4.34 -17.48 0.92
CA GLY A 491 -4.41 -18.33 2.09
C GLY A 491 -4.52 -17.56 3.40
N ALA A 492 -4.47 -18.27 4.52
CA ALA A 492 -4.52 -17.72 5.88
C ALA A 492 -3.14 -17.15 6.27
N CYS A 493 -2.76 -16.01 5.68
CA CYS A 493 -1.51 -15.33 5.95
C CYS A 493 -1.73 -14.17 6.93
N ILE A 494 -1.24 -14.32 8.17
CA ILE A 494 -1.27 -13.32 9.23
C ILE A 494 0.09 -12.66 9.30
N GLY A 495 0.19 -11.38 8.94
CA GLY A 495 1.41 -10.61 8.95
C GLY A 495 1.38 -9.42 9.88
N HIS A 496 2.45 -8.61 9.85
CA HIS A 496 2.63 -7.45 10.72
C HIS A 496 2.47 -7.79 12.21
N VAL A 497 2.80 -9.03 12.59
CA VAL A 497 2.67 -9.47 14.00
C VAL A 497 3.52 -8.57 14.88
N GLY A 498 2.90 -7.94 15.84
CA GLY A 498 3.54 -7.00 16.74
C GLY A 498 3.43 -7.40 18.21
N PRO A 499 4.50 -7.15 19.00
CA PRO A 499 5.85 -6.71 18.60
C PRO A 499 6.58 -7.75 17.74
N GLU A 500 7.50 -7.29 16.84
CA GLU A 500 8.32 -8.21 16.05
C GLU A 500 9.26 -9.07 16.93
N GLY A 501 9.67 -10.22 16.42
CA GLY A 501 10.48 -11.18 17.18
C GLY A 501 11.78 -10.61 17.73
N LEU A 502 12.52 -9.82 16.93
CA LEU A 502 13.78 -9.19 17.32
C LEU A 502 13.60 -7.98 18.27
N ALA A 503 12.39 -7.43 18.38
CA ALA A 503 12.05 -6.47 19.42
C ALA A 503 11.59 -7.14 20.74
N GLY A 504 11.77 -8.45 20.88
CA GLY A 504 11.35 -9.24 22.04
C GLY A 504 9.90 -9.71 21.99
N GLY A 505 9.24 -9.58 20.84
CA GLY A 505 7.87 -10.04 20.65
C GLY A 505 7.67 -11.54 20.84
N PRO A 506 6.47 -11.97 21.29
CA PRO A 506 6.19 -13.38 21.54
C PRO A 506 6.38 -14.29 20.32
N VAL A 507 6.19 -13.78 19.11
CA VAL A 507 6.41 -14.53 17.85
C VAL A 507 7.84 -15.04 17.73
N GLY A 508 8.84 -14.30 18.26
CA GLY A 508 10.27 -14.69 18.30
C GLY A 508 10.59 -15.75 19.35
N LYS A 509 9.61 -16.21 20.15
CA LYS A 509 9.77 -17.20 21.20
C LYS A 509 9.09 -18.54 20.88
N LEU A 510 8.43 -18.61 19.72
CA LEU A 510 7.75 -19.83 19.26
C LEU A 510 8.75 -20.89 18.84
N LYS A 511 8.38 -22.16 19.05
CA LYS A 511 9.20 -23.33 18.73
C LYS A 511 8.45 -24.25 17.78
N THR A 512 9.18 -24.96 16.94
CA THR A 512 8.59 -26.05 16.15
C THR A 512 7.99 -27.09 17.10
N GLY A 513 6.73 -27.49 16.84
CA GLY A 513 5.93 -28.35 17.69
C GLY A 513 5.00 -27.60 18.67
N ASP A 514 5.14 -26.29 18.85
CA ASP A 514 4.12 -25.49 19.54
C ASP A 514 2.78 -25.61 18.82
N VAL A 515 1.66 -25.53 19.54
CA VAL A 515 0.34 -25.59 18.94
C VAL A 515 -0.27 -24.20 18.92
N ILE A 516 -0.58 -23.74 17.70
CA ILE A 516 -1.14 -22.42 17.45
C ILE A 516 -2.61 -22.56 17.07
N SER A 517 -3.47 -21.80 17.76
CA SER A 517 -4.89 -21.67 17.43
C SER A 517 -5.13 -20.32 16.77
N ILE A 518 -5.75 -20.33 15.60
CA ILE A 518 -6.16 -19.17 14.82
C ILE A 518 -7.68 -19.23 14.68
N ARG A 519 -8.37 -18.14 15.05
CA ARG A 519 -9.80 -17.99 14.85
C ARG A 519 -10.10 -16.63 14.24
N LEU A 520 -10.82 -16.61 13.13
CA LEU A 520 -11.17 -15.39 12.39
C LEU A 520 -12.66 -15.44 12.03
N ASP A 521 -13.43 -14.55 12.62
CA ASP A 521 -14.86 -14.39 12.34
C ASP A 521 -15.04 -13.29 11.30
N ARG A 522 -15.41 -13.67 10.07
CA ARG A 522 -15.56 -12.75 8.93
C ARG A 522 -16.80 -11.86 9.04
N ASN A 523 -17.75 -12.17 9.92
CA ASN A 523 -18.97 -11.38 10.12
C ASN A 523 -18.75 -10.26 11.12
N THR A 524 -18.06 -10.57 12.24
CA THR A 524 -17.74 -9.60 13.29
C THR A 524 -16.43 -8.87 13.07
N LEU A 525 -15.60 -9.37 12.13
CA LEU A 525 -14.22 -8.95 11.88
C LEU A 525 -13.33 -9.05 13.13
N GLU A 526 -13.61 -10.02 13.98
CA GLU A 526 -12.82 -10.34 15.16
C GLU A 526 -11.94 -11.56 14.91
N GLY A 527 -10.73 -11.51 15.44
CA GLY A 527 -9.79 -12.59 15.26
C GLY A 527 -8.81 -12.75 16.40
N SER A 528 -8.31 -13.98 16.54
CA SER A 528 -7.27 -14.28 17.51
C SER A 528 -6.20 -15.20 16.95
N VAL A 529 -4.98 -15.06 17.48
CA VAL A 529 -3.84 -15.92 17.20
C VAL A 529 -3.10 -16.21 18.51
N ASN A 530 -3.13 -17.49 18.93
CA ASN A 530 -2.67 -17.87 20.26
C ASN A 530 -1.84 -19.15 20.26
N LEU A 531 -0.81 -19.17 21.07
CA LEU A 531 -0.18 -20.40 21.54
C LEU A 531 -1.14 -21.07 22.55
N VAL A 532 -1.53 -22.32 22.28
CA VAL A 532 -2.50 -23.09 23.09
C VAL A 532 -2.02 -24.51 23.42
N GLY A 533 -0.77 -24.82 23.09
CA GLY A 533 -0.21 -26.12 23.38
C GLY A 533 1.26 -26.25 23.01
N GLU A 534 1.84 -27.33 23.48
CA GLU A 534 3.14 -27.88 23.09
C GLU A 534 2.89 -29.34 22.68
N VAL A 535 3.89 -30.08 22.19
CA VAL A 535 3.72 -31.41 21.55
C VAL A 535 2.74 -32.35 22.30
N ASP A 536 2.84 -32.44 23.62
CA ASP A 536 2.02 -33.38 24.43
C ASP A 536 1.19 -32.67 25.51
N ASP A 537 1.12 -31.34 25.49
CA ASP A 537 0.43 -30.55 26.51
C ASP A 537 -0.47 -29.50 25.88
N ARG A 538 -1.73 -29.48 26.25
CA ARG A 538 -2.74 -28.51 25.78
C ARG A 538 -3.12 -27.60 26.94
N PHE A 539 -3.24 -26.32 26.65
CA PHE A 539 -3.60 -25.28 27.61
C PHE A 539 -4.40 -24.16 26.90
N ASP A 540 -4.95 -23.27 27.69
CA ASP A 540 -5.67 -22.12 27.16
C ASP A 540 -4.73 -20.95 26.78
N ALA A 541 -5.31 -19.93 26.16
CA ALA A 541 -4.54 -18.76 25.71
C ALA A 541 -3.90 -17.96 26.88
N GLU A 542 -4.49 -17.99 28.08
CA GLU A 542 -3.93 -17.32 29.28
C GLU A 542 -2.66 -18.01 29.76
N GLU A 543 -2.69 -19.34 29.85
CA GLU A 543 -1.50 -20.12 30.19
C GLU A 543 -0.45 -20.01 29.09
N GLY A 544 -0.86 -19.98 27.81
CA GLY A 544 0.04 -19.71 26.66
C GLY A 544 0.77 -18.38 26.79
N ALA A 545 0.08 -17.33 27.21
CA ALA A 545 0.70 -16.01 27.47
C ALA A 545 1.75 -16.08 28.58
N LYS A 546 1.43 -16.79 29.69
CA LYS A 546 2.36 -16.97 30.82
C LYS A 546 3.60 -17.75 30.40
N ARG A 547 3.46 -18.76 29.55
CA ARG A 547 4.59 -19.56 29.03
C ARG A 547 5.46 -18.72 28.10
N LEU A 548 4.87 -17.99 27.14
CA LEU A 548 5.61 -17.08 26.26
C LEU A 548 6.35 -15.99 27.04
N ALA A 549 5.76 -15.46 28.11
CA ALA A 549 6.43 -14.48 28.96
C ALA A 549 7.69 -15.03 29.64
N LYS A 550 7.73 -16.33 29.97
CA LYS A 550 8.87 -17.00 30.60
C LYS A 550 9.93 -17.47 29.60
N ARG A 551 9.55 -17.69 28.34
CA ARG A 551 10.50 -18.12 27.31
C ARG A 551 11.42 -16.95 26.92
N GLU A 552 12.67 -17.27 26.70
CA GLU A 552 13.61 -16.38 26.04
C GLU A 552 13.35 -16.35 24.53
N THR A 553 13.78 -15.27 23.89
CA THR A 553 13.81 -15.19 22.43
C THR A 553 14.73 -16.27 21.87
N ARG A 554 14.39 -16.86 20.75
CA ARG A 554 15.18 -17.91 20.08
C ARG A 554 16.59 -17.43 19.78
N ASP A 555 17.58 -18.26 19.98
CA ASP A 555 19.00 -17.95 19.74
C ASP A 555 19.33 -17.86 18.23
N ASP A 556 18.50 -18.44 17.37
CA ASP A 556 18.71 -18.50 15.93
C ASP A 556 18.08 -17.34 15.17
N ILE A 557 17.34 -16.44 15.81
CA ILE A 557 16.87 -15.21 15.15
C ILE A 557 17.90 -14.08 15.33
N ALA A 558 18.24 -13.47 14.21
CA ALA A 558 19.16 -12.33 14.14
C ALA A 558 18.81 -11.48 12.91
N PRO A 559 19.24 -10.22 12.85
CA PRO A 559 19.17 -9.47 11.61
C PRO A 559 19.85 -10.26 10.49
N HIS A 560 19.23 -10.28 9.31
CA HIS A 560 19.73 -11.07 8.18
C HIS A 560 21.18 -10.69 7.85
N SER A 561 22.04 -11.68 7.59
CA SER A 561 23.48 -11.47 7.38
C SER A 561 23.82 -10.56 6.19
N ALA A 562 22.93 -10.47 5.20
CA ALA A 562 23.07 -9.58 4.04
C ALA A 562 22.32 -8.25 4.22
N LEU A 563 21.81 -7.93 5.43
CA LEU A 563 21.11 -6.68 5.68
C LEU A 563 22.08 -5.49 5.53
N PRO A 564 21.81 -4.54 4.59
CA PRO A 564 22.69 -3.39 4.39
C PRO A 564 22.82 -2.53 5.65
N ASP A 565 23.98 -1.89 5.84
CA ASP A 565 24.20 -1.00 6.99
C ASP A 565 23.23 0.18 7.04
N ASP A 566 22.81 0.69 5.89
CA ASP A 566 21.79 1.75 5.79
C ASP A 566 20.44 1.26 6.35
N THR A 567 20.05 0.04 6.02
CA THR A 567 18.82 -0.57 6.54
C THR A 567 18.93 -0.94 8.01
N ARG A 568 20.12 -1.36 8.48
CA ARG A 568 20.37 -1.55 9.91
C ARG A 568 20.25 -0.24 10.70
N LEU A 569 20.77 0.86 10.15
CA LEU A 569 20.61 2.19 10.74
C LEU A 569 19.13 2.61 10.76
N TRP A 570 18.42 2.43 9.64
CA TRP A 570 16.99 2.68 9.57
C TRP A 570 16.22 1.87 10.63
N ALA A 571 16.52 0.58 10.75
CA ALA A 571 15.89 -0.31 11.74
C ALA A 571 16.04 0.19 13.17
N ALA A 572 17.25 0.62 13.54
CA ALA A 572 17.53 1.18 14.87
C ALA A 572 16.75 2.48 15.12
N LEU A 573 16.68 3.37 14.14
CA LEU A 573 16.01 4.66 14.26
C LEU A 573 14.49 4.52 14.32
N GLN A 574 13.88 3.70 13.44
CA GLN A 574 12.44 3.49 13.42
C GLN A 574 11.92 2.73 14.64
N GLY A 575 12.74 1.86 15.24
CA GLY A 575 12.41 1.14 16.48
C GLY A 575 12.13 2.08 17.64
N VAL A 576 12.84 3.22 17.72
CA VAL A 576 12.54 4.28 18.68
C VAL A 576 11.21 4.97 18.40
N GLY A 577 10.81 5.02 17.13
CA GLY A 577 9.58 5.66 16.66
C GLY A 577 8.29 4.83 16.79
N GLY A 578 8.34 3.65 17.43
CA GLY A 578 7.17 2.80 17.67
C GLY A 578 7.01 1.61 16.71
N GLY A 579 8.03 1.30 15.90
CA GLY A 579 8.07 0.09 15.07
C GLY A 579 6.93 0.00 14.05
N THR A 580 6.48 -1.22 13.79
CA THR A 580 5.47 -1.57 12.77
C THR A 580 4.20 -0.73 12.92
N TRP A 581 3.53 -0.79 14.05
CA TRP A 581 2.25 -0.10 14.25
C TRP A 581 2.40 1.41 14.43
N GLY A 582 3.63 1.89 14.70
CA GLY A 582 3.99 3.31 14.64
C GLY A 582 4.26 3.83 13.22
N GLY A 583 4.15 2.99 12.18
CA GLY A 583 4.39 3.34 10.79
C GLY A 583 5.87 3.34 10.39
N CYS A 584 6.76 2.76 11.20
CA CYS A 584 8.21 2.73 10.97
C CYS A 584 8.80 4.11 10.66
N VAL A 585 8.47 5.11 11.47
CA VAL A 585 8.93 6.50 11.28
C VAL A 585 10.20 6.79 12.06
N PHE A 586 10.91 7.84 11.67
CA PHE A 586 11.95 8.45 12.49
C PHE A 586 11.32 9.50 13.41
N ASP A 587 11.03 9.10 14.65
CA ASP A 587 10.57 10.06 15.66
C ASP A 587 11.80 10.81 16.20
N VAL A 588 12.03 11.99 15.61
CA VAL A 588 13.27 12.77 15.83
C VAL A 588 13.43 13.15 17.31
N ASP A 589 12.36 13.55 17.97
CA ASP A 589 12.43 14.00 19.36
C ASP A 589 12.78 12.83 20.30
N GLN A 590 12.15 11.68 20.09
CA GLN A 590 12.47 10.46 20.86
C GLN A 590 13.89 9.95 20.55
N ILE A 591 14.33 9.97 19.29
CA ILE A 591 15.68 9.55 18.89
C ILE A 591 16.72 10.46 19.55
N VAL A 592 16.54 11.79 19.48
CA VAL A 592 17.46 12.76 20.10
C VAL A 592 17.51 12.59 21.61
N ALA A 593 16.35 12.45 22.26
CA ALA A 593 16.27 12.21 23.70
C ALA A 593 17.00 10.94 24.11
N LYS A 594 16.84 9.84 23.35
CA LYS A 594 17.52 8.58 23.64
C LYS A 594 19.04 8.70 23.50
N LEU A 595 19.55 9.37 22.47
CA LEU A 595 20.98 9.59 22.26
C LEU A 595 21.61 10.52 23.31
N GLN A 596 20.83 11.43 23.90
CA GLN A 596 21.30 12.33 24.96
C GLN A 596 21.29 11.65 26.36
N SER A 597 20.50 10.59 26.51
CA SER A 597 20.40 9.83 27.77
C SER A 597 21.35 8.63 27.83
N SER A 598 22.06 8.34 26.74
CA SER A 598 23.10 7.29 26.64
C SER A 598 24.47 7.87 26.92
#